data_37ddc5b488142aec936b2b9f4a41054c
#
_entry.id   37ddc5b488142aec936b2b9f4a41054c
#
_cell.length_a   1.000
_cell.length_b   1.000
_cell.length_c   1.000
_cell.angle_alpha   90.00
_cell.angle_beta   90.00
_cell.angle_gamma   90.00
#
_symmetry.space_group_name_H-M   'P 1'
#
loop_
_entity.id
_entity.type
_entity.pdbx_description
1 polymer ?
#
loop_
_entity_poly.entity_id
_entity_poly.type
_entity_poly.pdbx_seq_one_letter_code
_entity_poly.pdbx_strand_id
1 'polypeptide(L)'
;MNWNEHSAFVGEHAFLSASKYHWVNYDDEKLLATFRTAQAAAKGTELHAFAAKAISLGIKLPRNDKTINAYVNDAIGFKMTPEQPLVYSVNCFGTADAIAYRKGVLRIHDLKT
;
A
#
# COMPACT_ATOMS: atom_id res chain seq x y z
N MET A 1 11.56 -12.26 31.68
CA MET A 1 11.71 -11.49 30.44
C MET A 1 11.58 -10.01 30.73
N ASN A 2 12.55 -9.23 30.32
CA ASN A 2 12.49 -7.78 30.49
C ASN A 2 11.96 -7.15 29.21
N TRP A 3 11.08 -6.21 29.36
CA TRP A 3 10.61 -5.39 28.25
C TRP A 3 10.61 -3.91 28.64
N ASN A 4 10.60 -3.06 27.65
CA ASN A 4 10.51 -1.62 27.84
C ASN A 4 9.05 -1.21 28.01
N GLU A 5 8.76 -0.34 28.97
CA GLU A 5 7.45 0.28 29.09
C GLU A 5 7.37 1.49 28.16
N HIS A 6 6.27 1.59 27.43
CA HIS A 6 6.04 2.66 26.46
C HIS A 6 4.77 3.42 26.81
N SER A 7 4.75 4.03 28.00
CA SER A 7 3.57 4.71 28.53
C SER A 7 3.05 5.83 27.64
N ALA A 8 3.93 6.44 26.83
CA ALA A 8 3.52 7.46 25.88
C ALA A 8 2.56 6.96 24.80
N PHE A 9 2.50 5.64 24.60
CA PHE A 9 1.65 5.02 23.58
C PHE A 9 0.39 4.38 24.15
N VAL A 10 0.13 4.55 25.44
CA VAL A 10 -1.08 4.02 26.06
C VAL A 10 -2.30 4.70 25.46
N GLY A 11 -3.27 3.89 25.03
CA GLY A 11 -4.47 4.39 24.37
C GLY A 11 -4.37 4.48 22.86
N GLU A 12 -3.18 4.30 22.28
CA GLU A 12 -2.99 4.25 20.84
C GLU A 12 -3.28 2.84 20.31
N HIS A 13 -3.70 2.77 19.05
CA HIS A 13 -3.84 1.48 18.39
C HIS A 13 -2.47 0.86 18.13
N ALA A 14 -2.36 -0.43 18.36
CA ALA A 14 -1.14 -1.15 18.06
C ALA A 14 -0.88 -1.13 16.54
N PHE A 15 0.27 -0.61 16.16
CA PHE A 15 0.69 -0.57 14.75
C PHE A 15 1.46 -1.83 14.33
N LEU A 16 1.80 -2.68 15.28
CA LEU A 16 2.44 -3.97 15.06
C LEU A 16 1.55 -5.08 15.58
N SER A 17 1.44 -6.14 14.79
CA SER A 17 0.68 -7.32 15.19
C SER A 17 1.43 -8.15 16.24
N ALA A 18 0.72 -9.06 16.89
CA ALA A 18 1.32 -9.97 17.86
C ALA A 18 2.45 -10.82 17.26
N SER A 19 2.46 -11.03 15.94
CA SER A 19 3.55 -11.73 15.26
C SER A 19 4.86 -10.95 15.27
N LYS A 20 4.81 -9.66 15.57
CA LYS A 20 5.99 -8.79 15.68
C LYS A 20 6.31 -8.48 17.15
N TYR A 21 6.25 -9.49 17.98
CA TYR A 21 6.40 -9.37 19.43
C TYR A 21 7.74 -8.78 19.87
N HIS A 22 8.78 -8.83 19.05
CA HIS A 22 10.11 -8.31 19.37
C HIS A 22 10.13 -6.78 19.57
N TRP A 23 9.08 -6.06 19.16
CA TRP A 23 9.00 -4.61 19.36
C TRP A 23 8.99 -4.21 20.85
N VAL A 24 8.59 -5.11 21.75
CA VAL A 24 8.58 -4.83 23.19
C VAL A 24 9.99 -4.61 23.75
N ASN A 25 11.02 -5.07 23.03
CA ASN A 25 12.42 -4.92 23.41
C ASN A 25 13.06 -3.65 22.82
N TYR A 26 12.34 -2.90 22.00
CA TYR A 26 12.86 -1.69 21.40
C TYR A 26 12.93 -0.56 22.43
N ASP A 27 13.96 0.27 22.34
CA ASP A 27 13.97 1.52 23.08
C ASP A 27 12.99 2.53 22.43
N ASP A 28 12.79 3.67 23.08
CA ASP A 28 11.82 4.64 22.61
C ASP A 28 12.19 5.21 21.23
N GLU A 29 13.47 5.45 20.98
CA GLU A 29 13.94 5.96 19.70
C GLU A 29 13.67 4.98 18.57
N LYS A 30 14.01 3.71 18.75
CA LYS A 30 13.78 2.66 17.76
C LYS A 30 12.29 2.41 17.54
N LEU A 31 11.49 2.46 18.62
CA LEU A 31 10.05 2.28 18.51
C LEU A 31 9.40 3.43 17.75
N LEU A 32 9.83 4.67 17.97
CA LEU A 32 9.34 5.82 17.22
C LEU A 32 9.69 5.71 15.73
N ALA A 33 10.92 5.29 15.41
CA ALA A 33 11.33 5.10 14.02
C ALA A 33 10.47 4.02 13.35
N THR A 34 10.21 2.91 14.04
CA THR A 34 9.36 1.82 13.55
C THR A 34 7.92 2.30 13.34
N PHE A 35 7.39 3.09 14.27
CA PHE A 35 6.05 3.68 14.15
C PHE A 35 5.93 4.58 12.94
N ARG A 36 6.92 5.45 12.70
CA ARG A 36 6.93 6.33 11.52
C ARG A 36 6.96 5.54 10.22
N THR A 37 7.74 4.46 10.17
CA THR A 37 7.79 3.57 9.01
C THR A 37 6.43 2.90 8.78
N ALA A 38 5.78 2.43 9.84
CA ALA A 38 4.44 1.84 9.76
C ALA A 38 3.39 2.85 9.30
N GLN A 39 3.46 4.10 9.77
CA GLN A 39 2.55 5.16 9.31
C GLN A 39 2.74 5.47 7.83
N ALA A 40 3.98 5.52 7.35
CA ALA A 40 4.25 5.75 5.93
C ALA A 40 3.70 4.61 5.08
N ALA A 41 3.85 3.36 5.52
CA ALA A 41 3.29 2.20 4.83
C ALA A 41 1.75 2.24 4.82
N ALA A 42 1.12 2.62 5.93
CA ALA A 42 -0.34 2.75 6.02
C ALA A 42 -0.85 3.84 5.06
N LYS A 43 -0.16 4.97 4.97
CA LYS A 43 -0.50 6.04 4.04
C LYS A 43 -0.39 5.56 2.59
N GLY A 44 0.67 4.81 2.26
CA GLY A 44 0.83 4.21 0.94
C GLY A 44 -0.33 3.27 0.61
N THR A 45 -0.78 2.46 1.57
CA THR A 45 -1.94 1.57 1.40
C THR A 45 -3.22 2.37 1.12
N GLU A 46 -3.45 3.48 1.83
CA GLU A 46 -4.60 4.35 1.59
C GLU A 46 -4.59 4.95 0.18
N LEU A 47 -3.42 5.39 -0.30
CA LEU A 47 -3.28 5.94 -1.65
C LEU A 47 -3.55 4.87 -2.71
N HIS A 48 -3.05 3.65 -2.52
CA HIS A 48 -3.34 2.55 -3.43
C HIS A 48 -4.83 2.21 -3.47
N ALA A 49 -5.50 2.17 -2.31
CA ALA A 49 -6.94 1.91 -2.23
C ALA A 49 -7.75 3.01 -2.91
N PHE A 50 -7.38 4.27 -2.71
CA PHE A 50 -8.01 5.39 -3.38
C PHE A 50 -7.86 5.29 -4.90
N ALA A 51 -6.66 5.01 -5.39
CA ALA A 51 -6.39 4.85 -6.81
C ALA A 51 -7.21 3.70 -7.41
N ALA A 52 -7.23 2.56 -6.75
CA ALA A 52 -7.99 1.39 -7.20
C ALA A 52 -9.49 1.71 -7.31
N LYS A 53 -10.03 2.42 -6.33
CA LYS A 53 -11.45 2.80 -6.34
C LYS A 53 -11.75 3.77 -7.47
N ALA A 54 -10.91 4.78 -7.68
CA ALA A 54 -11.09 5.74 -8.77
C ALA A 54 -11.04 5.06 -10.14
N ILE A 55 -10.11 4.11 -10.32
CA ILE A 55 -10.01 3.32 -11.55
C ILE A 55 -11.27 2.47 -11.76
N SER A 56 -11.74 1.79 -10.72
CA SER A 56 -12.94 0.95 -10.78
C SER A 56 -14.19 1.75 -11.15
N LEU A 57 -14.30 2.98 -10.63
CA LEU A 57 -15.43 3.85 -10.91
C LEU A 57 -15.28 4.62 -12.21
N GLY A 58 -14.11 4.59 -12.85
CA GLY A 58 -13.84 5.35 -14.07
C GLY A 58 -13.78 6.85 -13.86
N ILE A 59 -13.48 7.32 -12.65
CA ILE A 59 -13.43 8.74 -12.31
C ILE A 59 -12.02 9.26 -12.55
N LYS A 60 -11.85 10.05 -13.61
CA LYS A 60 -10.58 10.70 -13.91
C LYS A 60 -10.30 11.81 -12.89
N LEU A 61 -9.03 11.90 -12.49
CA LEU A 61 -8.57 12.93 -11.56
C LEU A 61 -8.08 14.16 -12.32
N PRO A 62 -8.07 15.35 -11.67
CA PRO A 62 -7.53 16.55 -12.29
C PRO A 62 -6.07 16.37 -12.69
N ARG A 63 -5.68 16.97 -13.83
CA ARG A 63 -4.28 16.97 -14.24
C ARG A 63 -3.49 17.88 -13.31
N ASN A 64 -2.44 17.33 -12.71
CA ASN A 64 -1.51 18.07 -11.87
C ASN A 64 -0.18 17.32 -11.82
N ASP A 65 0.75 17.79 -10.98
CA ASP A 65 2.08 17.21 -10.86
C ASP A 65 2.12 15.92 -10.00
N LYS A 66 1.00 15.51 -9.44
CA LYS A 66 0.95 14.32 -8.58
C LYS A 66 0.95 13.04 -9.42
N THR A 67 1.87 12.16 -9.11
CA THR A 67 2.02 10.87 -9.78
C THR A 67 0.74 10.03 -9.72
N ILE A 68 0.03 10.05 -8.59
CA ILE A 68 -1.20 9.27 -8.42
C ILE A 68 -2.28 9.67 -9.43
N ASN A 69 -2.40 10.97 -9.73
CA ASN A 69 -3.41 11.43 -10.69
C ASN A 69 -3.08 10.94 -12.11
N ALA A 70 -1.80 11.01 -12.52
CA ALA A 70 -1.37 10.49 -13.79
C ALA A 70 -1.58 8.97 -13.89
N TYR A 71 -1.23 8.25 -12.82
CA TYR A 71 -1.41 6.79 -12.76
C TYR A 71 -2.88 6.40 -12.94
N VAL A 72 -3.80 7.03 -12.19
CA VAL A 72 -5.24 6.75 -12.28
C VAL A 72 -5.77 7.05 -13.66
N ASN A 73 -5.43 8.21 -14.21
CA ASN A 73 -5.92 8.62 -15.52
C ASN A 73 -5.42 7.71 -16.64
N ASP A 74 -4.15 7.29 -16.58
CA ASP A 74 -3.60 6.35 -17.55
C ASP A 74 -4.27 4.98 -17.45
N ALA A 75 -4.49 4.49 -16.23
CA ALA A 75 -5.16 3.22 -16.02
C ALA A 75 -6.59 3.23 -16.57
N ILE A 76 -7.32 4.32 -16.38
CA ILE A 76 -8.67 4.50 -16.94
C ILE A 76 -8.58 4.54 -18.47
N GLY A 77 -7.63 5.28 -19.03
CA GLY A 77 -7.45 5.39 -20.47
C GLY A 77 -7.15 4.05 -21.14
N PHE A 78 -6.38 3.19 -20.51
CA PHE A 78 -6.09 1.83 -20.99
C PHE A 78 -7.13 0.80 -20.55
N LYS A 79 -8.18 1.23 -19.84
CA LYS A 79 -9.24 0.34 -19.30
C LYS A 79 -8.67 -0.82 -18.48
N MET A 80 -7.76 -0.48 -17.56
CA MET A 80 -7.07 -1.46 -16.72
C MET A 80 -7.95 -1.90 -15.55
N THR A 81 -7.71 -3.13 -15.09
CA THR A 81 -8.32 -3.66 -13.86
C THR A 81 -7.38 -3.38 -12.69
N PRO A 82 -7.86 -2.72 -11.62
CA PRO A 82 -7.03 -2.45 -10.44
C PRO A 82 -6.99 -3.65 -9.51
N GLU A 83 -5.91 -3.74 -8.73
CA GLU A 83 -5.76 -4.70 -7.63
C GLU A 83 -6.01 -6.15 -8.04
N GLN A 84 -5.43 -6.58 -9.17
CA GLN A 84 -5.63 -7.94 -9.68
C GLN A 84 -4.64 -8.92 -9.05
N PRO A 85 -5.12 -9.92 -8.28
CA PRO A 85 -4.25 -10.98 -7.77
C PRO A 85 -3.68 -11.82 -8.92
N LEU A 86 -2.39 -12.11 -8.83
CA LEU A 86 -1.67 -12.95 -9.78
C LEU A 86 -1.07 -14.12 -9.03
N VAL A 87 -1.32 -15.33 -9.49
CA VAL A 87 -0.83 -16.54 -8.84
C VAL A 87 -0.03 -17.36 -9.85
N TYR A 88 1.24 -17.60 -9.51
CA TYR A 88 2.08 -18.55 -10.25
C TYR A 88 2.03 -19.93 -9.60
N SER A 89 2.15 -19.96 -8.27
CA SER A 89 2.07 -21.17 -7.46
C SER A 89 1.63 -20.80 -6.03
N VAL A 90 1.37 -21.79 -5.19
CA VAL A 90 1.00 -21.56 -3.78
C VAL A 90 2.06 -20.78 -3.01
N ASN A 91 3.32 -20.84 -3.48
CA ASN A 91 4.44 -20.14 -2.85
C ASN A 91 4.89 -18.88 -3.61
N CYS A 92 4.23 -18.56 -4.71
CA CYS A 92 4.60 -17.39 -5.52
C CYS A 92 3.34 -16.73 -6.06
N PHE A 93 2.94 -15.66 -5.42
CA PHE A 93 1.77 -14.89 -5.83
C PHE A 93 1.97 -13.43 -5.45
N GLY A 94 1.16 -12.58 -6.02
CA GLY A 94 1.19 -11.15 -5.74
C GLY A 94 -0.05 -10.47 -6.30
N THR A 95 -0.10 -9.14 -6.19
CA THR A 95 -1.21 -8.35 -6.72
C THR A 95 -0.64 -7.28 -7.63
N ALA A 96 -1.15 -7.22 -8.86
CA ALA A 96 -0.83 -6.12 -9.77
C ALA A 96 -1.69 -4.91 -9.41
N ASP A 97 -1.08 -3.73 -9.30
CA ASP A 97 -1.82 -2.50 -8.97
C ASP A 97 -2.82 -2.15 -10.08
N ALA A 98 -2.43 -2.32 -11.34
CA ALA A 98 -3.34 -2.21 -12.47
C ALA A 98 -2.83 -3.10 -13.61
N ILE A 99 -3.73 -3.78 -14.29
CA ILE A 99 -3.40 -4.72 -15.37
C ILE A 99 -4.43 -4.65 -16.49
N ALA A 100 -3.99 -4.77 -17.72
CA ALA A 100 -4.86 -4.92 -18.87
C ALA A 100 -4.21 -5.82 -19.91
N TYR A 101 -5.01 -6.63 -20.60
CA TYR A 101 -4.58 -7.41 -21.74
C TYR A 101 -5.48 -7.08 -22.92
N ARG A 102 -4.92 -6.44 -23.94
CA ARG A 102 -5.67 -6.02 -25.10
C ARG A 102 -4.82 -6.12 -26.36
N LYS A 103 -5.42 -6.61 -27.44
CA LYS A 103 -4.76 -6.71 -28.76
C LYS A 103 -3.39 -7.41 -28.69
N GLY A 104 -3.29 -8.44 -27.85
CA GLY A 104 -2.06 -9.20 -27.67
C GLY A 104 -1.00 -8.51 -26.82
N VAL A 105 -1.32 -7.37 -26.21
CA VAL A 105 -0.38 -6.63 -25.33
C VAL A 105 -0.83 -6.69 -23.89
N LEU A 106 0.07 -7.16 -23.02
CA LEU A 106 -0.13 -7.15 -21.57
C LEU A 106 0.49 -5.87 -21.00
N ARG A 107 -0.31 -5.08 -20.29
CA ARG A 107 0.15 -3.89 -19.58
C ARG A 107 0.01 -4.10 -18.08
N ILE A 108 1.07 -3.84 -17.35
CA ILE A 108 1.07 -3.89 -15.89
C ILE A 108 1.64 -2.57 -15.40
N HIS A 109 0.87 -1.84 -14.60
CA HIS A 109 1.30 -0.60 -13.98
C HIS A 109 1.42 -0.80 -12.47
N ASP A 110 2.44 -0.20 -11.88
CA ASP A 110 2.72 -0.27 -10.46
C ASP A 110 2.76 1.15 -9.91
N LEU A 111 2.00 1.39 -8.84
CA LEU A 111 1.97 2.69 -8.18
C LEU A 111 3.00 2.73 -7.07
N LYS A 112 3.97 3.66 -7.18
CA LYS A 112 4.96 3.92 -6.15
C LYS A 112 4.58 5.18 -5.38
N THR A 113 4.55 5.08 -4.08
CA THR A 113 4.18 6.18 -3.17
C THR A 113 5.34 6.63 -2.30
#